data_9a6a3fad97b7f5384ca12fd56cb6f26d
#
_entry.id   9a6a3fad97b7f5384ca12fd56cb6f26d
#
_cell.length_a   1.000
_cell.length_b   1.000
_cell.length_c   1.000
_cell.angle_alpha   90.00
_cell.angle_beta   90.00
_cell.angle_gamma   90.00
#
_symmetry.space_group_name_H-M   'P 1'
#
loop_
_entity.id
_entity.type
_entity.pdbx_description
1 polymer ?
#
loop_
_entity_poly.entity_id
_entity_poly.type
_entity_poly.pdbx_seq_one_letter_code
_entity_poly.pdbx_strand_id
1 'polypeptide(L)'
;MNSPDAQPFTPAVTEHNRRLHSRYTVQVQIELRQEGSDVPMRLETTDLSRSGCYIQLMIPLSVGIRVRGAFWLDGYPVHVRGLVVTRHPQFGNGIMFLEFEGEGDQLLNRYLEAITT
;
A
#
# COMPACT_ATOMS: atom_id res chain seq x y z
N MET A 1 0.55 13.61 26.58
CA MET A 1 0.66 13.55 26.21
C MET A 1 0.65 13.27 25.76
N ASN A 2 0.45 13.25 25.84
CA ASN A 2 0.41 13.00 25.29
C ASN A 2 0.25 12.82 24.84
N SER A 3 0.05 12.95 24.80
CA SER A 3 -0.15 12.78 24.29
C SER A 3 -0.43 12.45 23.87
N PRO A 4 -0.50 12.66 24.07
CA PRO A 4 -0.83 12.26 23.53
C PRO A 4 -1.22 12.06 23.01
N ASP A 5 -1.33 12.33 23.18
CA ASP A 5 -1.50 12.17 22.65
C ASP A 5 -1.51 12.13 21.91
N ALA A 6 -1.45 12.50 21.95
CA ALA A 6 -1.44 12.49 21.34
C ALA A 6 -1.31 12.11 20.55
N GLN A 7 -1.44 11.96 20.44
CA GLN A 7 -1.45 11.54 19.87
C GLN A 7 -1.77 11.22 19.09
N PRO A 8 -1.90 11.56 18.85
CA PRO A 8 -2.37 11.07 18.30
C PRO A 8 -2.31 10.74 17.22
N PHE A 9 -2.19 10.99 16.94
CA PHE A 9 -1.98 10.57 16.02
C PHE A 9 -1.15 10.15 15.58
N THR A 10 -0.77 10.09 15.66
CA THR A 10 -0.01 9.56 15.45
C THR A 10 0.49 8.85 15.09
N PRO A 11 0.72 9.12 15.28
CA PRO A 11 1.48 8.17 14.99
C PRO A 11 1.13 7.13 14.67
N ALA A 12 0.66 7.80 14.66
CA ALA A 12 -0.04 6.91 14.13
C ALA A 12 0.48 5.66 13.63
N VAL A 13 1.41 5.71 12.94
CA VAL A 13 1.95 4.46 12.49
C VAL A 13 2.79 3.92 13.60
N THR A 14 2.10 3.46 14.59
CA THR A 14 2.73 2.92 15.77
C THR A 14 2.98 1.45 15.59
N GLU A 15 3.71 0.88 16.51
CA GLU A 15 3.89 -0.56 16.57
C GLU A 15 2.55 -1.27 16.69
N HIS A 16 1.63 -0.69 17.40
CA HIS A 16 0.29 -1.24 17.53
C HIS A 16 -0.41 -1.36 16.19
N ASN A 17 -0.34 -0.32 15.36
CA ASN A 17 -0.97 -0.34 14.05
C ASN A 17 -0.36 -1.40 13.15
N ARG A 18 0.93 -1.61 13.25
CA ARG A 18 1.58 -2.64 12.45
C ARG A 18 1.11 -4.03 12.82
N ARG A 19 0.81 -4.26 14.10
CA ARG A 19 0.29 -5.55 14.53
C ARG A 19 -1.13 -5.78 14.05
N LEU A 20 -1.92 -4.71 13.94
CA LEU A 20 -3.28 -4.81 13.42
C LEU A 20 -3.29 -5.09 11.92
N HIS A 21 -2.27 -4.66 11.21
CA HIS A 21 -2.19 -4.81 9.77
C HIS A 21 -0.98 -5.62 9.40
N SER A 22 -1.11 -6.93 9.57
CA SER A 22 -0.03 -7.86 9.24
C SER A 22 0.34 -7.74 7.77
N ARG A 23 1.63 -7.90 7.53
CA ARG A 23 2.17 -7.88 6.18
C ARG A 23 2.41 -9.30 5.72
N TYR A 24 2.03 -9.56 4.49
CA TYR A 24 2.17 -10.88 3.89
C TYR A 24 3.09 -10.77 2.69
N THR A 25 4.09 -11.66 2.64
CA THR A 25 4.99 -11.73 1.50
C THR A 25 4.22 -12.36 0.37
N VAL A 26 3.75 -11.53 -0.55
CA VAL A 26 2.96 -11.99 -1.68
C VAL A 26 3.21 -11.08 -2.86
N GLN A 27 3.36 -11.69 -4.04
CA GLN A 27 3.57 -10.96 -5.28
C GLN A 27 2.24 -10.81 -5.98
N VAL A 28 1.79 -9.57 -6.08
CA VAL A 28 0.57 -9.23 -6.77
C VAL A 28 0.92 -8.20 -7.83
N GLN A 29 0.39 -8.38 -9.02
CA GLN A 29 0.61 -7.40 -10.07
C GLN A 29 -0.16 -6.13 -9.77
N ILE A 30 0.52 -5.00 -9.95
CA ILE A 30 -0.07 -3.69 -9.73
C ILE A 30 0.29 -2.77 -10.89
N GLU A 31 -0.69 -2.01 -11.34
CA GLU A 31 -0.47 -0.94 -12.29
C GLU A 31 -0.55 0.36 -11.51
N LEU A 32 0.52 1.14 -11.53
CA LEU A 32 0.65 2.31 -10.68
C LEU A 32 0.85 3.54 -11.54
N ARG A 33 0.20 4.65 -11.16
CA ARG A 33 0.39 5.94 -11.80
C ARG A 33 0.59 7.00 -10.74
N GLN A 34 1.48 7.94 -11.00
CA GLN A 34 1.54 9.14 -10.19
C GLN A 34 0.31 9.98 -10.48
N GLU A 35 -0.24 10.64 -9.46
CA GLU A 35 -1.36 11.54 -9.70
C GLU A 35 -0.93 12.64 -10.66
N GLY A 36 -1.79 12.91 -11.64
CA GLY A 36 -1.48 13.89 -12.67
C GLY A 36 -0.71 13.33 -13.84
N SER A 37 -0.35 12.05 -13.82
CA SER A 37 0.36 11.40 -14.92
C SER A 37 -0.50 10.34 -15.55
N ASP A 38 -0.42 10.23 -16.87
CA ASP A 38 -1.11 9.18 -17.61
C ASP A 38 -0.22 7.99 -17.91
N VAL A 39 1.02 8.00 -17.42
CA VAL A 39 1.98 6.95 -17.71
C VAL A 39 1.89 5.86 -16.64
N PRO A 40 1.41 4.67 -16.99
CA PRO A 40 1.32 3.59 -16.00
C PRO A 40 2.66 2.89 -15.86
N MET A 41 2.92 2.41 -14.66
CA MET A 41 4.04 1.53 -14.37
C MET A 41 3.46 0.19 -13.96
N ARG A 42 3.93 -0.87 -14.58
CA ARG A 42 3.48 -2.22 -14.24
C ARG A 42 4.53 -2.87 -13.38
N LEU A 43 4.14 -3.17 -12.16
CA LEU A 43 5.05 -3.61 -11.12
C LEU A 43 4.44 -4.78 -10.38
N GLU A 44 5.24 -5.34 -9.46
CA GLU A 44 4.74 -6.36 -8.55
C GLU A 44 5.02 -5.92 -7.14
N THR A 45 4.13 -6.28 -6.24
CA THR A 45 4.38 -6.09 -4.82
C THR A 45 5.35 -7.16 -4.34
N THR A 46 6.09 -6.85 -3.29
CA THR A 46 6.85 -7.85 -2.56
C THR A 46 6.18 -8.21 -1.26
N ASP A 47 5.39 -7.29 -0.72
CA ASP A 47 4.52 -7.60 0.39
C ASP A 47 3.25 -6.75 0.29
N LEU A 48 2.24 -7.18 1.01
CA LEU A 48 0.92 -6.58 0.95
C LEU A 48 0.26 -6.71 2.32
N SER A 49 -0.43 -5.64 2.73
CA SER A 49 -1.21 -5.65 3.95
C SER A 49 -2.50 -4.87 3.71
N ARG A 50 -3.33 -4.79 4.72
CA ARG A 50 -4.57 -4.02 4.62
C ARG A 50 -4.31 -2.52 4.49
N SER A 51 -3.15 -2.07 4.95
CA SER A 51 -2.85 -0.63 4.97
C SER A 51 -1.85 -0.19 3.94
N GLY A 52 -1.20 -1.11 3.23
CA GLY A 52 -0.21 -0.70 2.24
C GLY A 52 0.49 -1.87 1.59
N CYS A 53 1.48 -1.54 0.77
CA CYS A 53 2.29 -2.55 0.10
C CYS A 53 3.70 -2.01 -0.12
N TYR A 54 4.60 -2.91 -0.46
CA TYR A 54 5.94 -2.55 -0.89
C TYR A 54 6.10 -2.98 -2.33
N ILE A 55 6.63 -2.07 -3.14
CA ILE A 55 6.87 -2.35 -4.56
C ILE A 55 8.36 -2.26 -4.84
N GLN A 56 8.84 -3.13 -5.72
CA GLN A 56 10.22 -3.08 -6.18
C GLN A 56 10.33 -2.12 -7.33
N LEU A 57 11.29 -1.20 -7.23
CA LEU A 57 11.50 -0.20 -8.27
C LEU A 57 12.94 0.27 -8.19
N MET A 58 13.70 0.06 -9.26
CA MET A 58 15.12 0.40 -9.28
C MET A 58 15.35 1.88 -9.04
N ILE A 59 14.50 2.72 -9.65
CA ILE A 59 14.53 4.16 -9.44
C ILE A 59 13.25 4.53 -8.72
N PRO A 60 13.28 4.54 -7.38
CA PRO A 60 12.06 4.73 -6.62
C PRO A 60 11.49 6.14 -6.73
N LEU A 61 10.21 6.21 -6.46
CA LEU A 61 9.49 7.48 -6.41
C LEU A 61 9.86 8.23 -5.14
N SER A 62 9.71 9.55 -5.18
CA SER A 62 9.98 10.37 -4.00
C SER A 62 8.89 10.21 -2.95
N VAL A 63 9.30 10.27 -1.69
CA VAL A 63 8.34 10.26 -0.58
C VAL A 63 7.41 11.46 -0.70
N GLY A 64 6.13 11.23 -0.43
CA GLY A 64 5.12 12.27 -0.50
C GLY A 64 4.36 12.30 -1.82
N ILE A 65 4.82 11.55 -2.81
CA ILE A 65 4.09 11.49 -4.08
C ILE A 65 2.81 10.67 -3.88
N ARG A 66 1.72 11.21 -4.42
CA ARG A 66 0.44 10.50 -4.42
C ARG A 66 0.36 9.66 -5.68
N VAL A 67 -0.19 8.46 -5.51
CA VAL A 67 -0.28 7.50 -6.61
C VAL A 67 -1.69 6.92 -6.68
N ARG A 68 -2.03 6.40 -7.85
CA ARG A 68 -3.25 5.63 -8.06
C ARG A 68 -2.82 4.29 -8.58
N GLY A 69 -3.40 3.26 -8.00
CA GLY A 69 -3.02 1.91 -8.37
C GLY A 69 -4.22 1.02 -8.61
N ALA A 70 -4.00 0.00 -9.40
CA ALA A 70 -4.95 -1.08 -9.57
C ALA A 70 -4.18 -2.37 -9.44
N PHE A 71 -4.60 -3.23 -8.52
CA PHE A 71 -3.99 -4.54 -8.43
C PHE A 71 -5.07 -5.61 -8.55
N TRP A 72 -4.64 -6.76 -9.04
CA TRP A 72 -5.56 -7.85 -9.35
C TRP A 72 -5.45 -8.92 -8.30
N LEU A 73 -6.56 -9.17 -7.61
CA LEU A 73 -6.66 -10.17 -6.58
C LEU A 73 -7.60 -11.26 -7.08
N ASP A 74 -7.03 -12.43 -7.40
CA ASP A 74 -7.80 -13.54 -7.97
C ASP A 74 -8.62 -13.13 -9.19
N GLY A 75 -8.02 -12.27 -10.01
CA GLY A 75 -8.67 -11.82 -11.24
C GLY A 75 -9.57 -10.61 -11.09
N TYR A 76 -9.73 -10.09 -9.89
CA TYR A 76 -10.57 -8.91 -9.66
C TYR A 76 -9.71 -7.69 -9.44
N PRO A 77 -9.96 -6.59 -10.16
CA PRO A 77 -9.18 -5.37 -9.96
C PRO A 77 -9.63 -4.65 -8.69
N VAL A 78 -8.65 -4.19 -7.95
CA VAL A 78 -8.89 -3.34 -6.78
C VAL A 78 -8.20 -2.02 -7.03
N HIS A 79 -8.98 -0.95 -7.03
CA HIS A 79 -8.46 0.40 -7.31
C HIS A 79 -8.25 1.13 -6.01
N VAL A 80 -7.08 1.76 -5.89
CA VAL A 80 -6.67 2.38 -4.63
C VAL A 80 -5.91 3.66 -4.91
N ARG A 81 -6.05 4.60 -4.01
CA ARG A 81 -5.16 5.77 -3.94
C ARG A 81 -4.19 5.55 -2.82
N GLY A 82 -2.95 5.94 -3.05
CA GLY A 82 -1.92 5.73 -2.06
C GLY A 82 -0.96 6.90 -1.96
N LEU A 83 -0.08 6.79 -0.98
CA LEU A 83 0.94 7.77 -0.71
C LEU A 83 2.26 7.06 -0.55
N VAL A 84 3.29 7.55 -1.24
CA VAL A 84 4.64 7.03 -1.06
C VAL A 84 5.15 7.50 0.29
N VAL A 85 5.42 6.55 1.19
CA VAL A 85 5.85 6.88 2.56
C VAL A 85 7.29 6.50 2.83
N THR A 86 7.87 5.57 2.09
CA THR A 86 9.29 5.25 2.23
C THR A 86 9.92 5.13 0.86
N ARG A 87 11.23 5.38 0.82
CA ARG A 87 12.01 5.28 -0.41
C ARG A 87 13.34 4.64 -0.08
N HIS A 88 13.63 3.52 -0.74
CA HIS A 88 14.91 2.84 -0.58
C HIS A 88 15.56 2.77 -1.95
N PRO A 89 16.60 3.58 -2.21
CA PRO A 89 17.25 3.61 -3.53
C PRO A 89 17.67 2.23 -3.95
N GLN A 90 17.41 1.90 -5.23
CA GLN A 90 17.72 0.62 -5.85
C GLN A 90 16.87 -0.54 -5.36
N PHE A 91 15.95 -0.31 -4.42
CA PHE A 91 15.08 -1.37 -3.91
C PHE A 91 13.62 -1.08 -4.18
N GLY A 92 13.10 0.05 -3.73
CA GLY A 92 11.71 0.33 -3.98
C GLY A 92 11.07 1.32 -3.02
N ASN A 93 9.75 1.23 -2.95
CA ASN A 93 8.93 2.16 -2.19
C ASN A 93 7.91 1.43 -1.34
N GLY A 94 7.70 1.97 -0.14
CA GLY A 94 6.53 1.63 0.64
C GLY A 94 5.39 2.57 0.29
N ILE A 95 4.23 2.00 0.08
CA ILE A 95 3.01 2.73 -0.28
C ILE A 95 1.99 2.52 0.82
N MET A 96 1.46 3.62 1.35
CA MET A 96 0.35 3.57 2.29
C MET A 96 -0.95 3.77 1.52
N PHE A 97 -1.93 2.91 1.73
CA PHE A 97 -3.23 3.07 1.10
C PHE A 97 -4.01 4.17 1.81
N LEU A 98 -4.55 5.09 1.04
CA LEU A 98 -5.34 6.19 1.57
C LEU A 98 -6.82 5.93 1.41
N GLU A 99 -7.21 5.37 0.27
CA GLU A 99 -8.61 5.26 -0.08
C GLU A 99 -8.79 4.17 -1.12
N PHE A 100 -9.83 3.38 -0.96
CA PHE A 100 -10.21 2.34 -1.93
C PHE A 100 -11.45 2.79 -2.67
N GLU A 101 -11.54 2.39 -3.93
CA GLU A 101 -12.71 2.63 -4.74
C GLU A 101 -13.70 1.50 -4.52
N GLY A 102 -14.98 1.84 -4.34
CA GLY A 102 -16.02 0.85 -4.15
C GLY A 102 -15.75 -0.03 -2.94
N GLU A 103 -15.84 -1.35 -3.16
CA GLU A 103 -15.63 -2.34 -2.10
C GLU A 103 -14.23 -2.95 -2.14
N GLY A 104 -13.27 -2.21 -2.69
CA GLY A 104 -11.92 -2.72 -2.84
C GLY A 104 -11.27 -3.14 -1.54
N ASP A 105 -11.53 -2.41 -0.45
CA ASP A 105 -10.97 -2.76 0.85
C ASP A 105 -11.51 -4.10 1.33
N GLN A 106 -12.76 -4.41 1.07
CA GLN A 106 -13.35 -5.69 1.46
C GLN A 106 -12.76 -6.84 0.64
N LEU A 107 -12.55 -6.60 -0.65
CA LEU A 107 -11.92 -7.59 -1.50
C LEU A 107 -10.50 -7.88 -1.03
N LEU A 108 -9.75 -6.83 -0.68
CA LEU A 108 -8.40 -7.00 -0.17
C LEU A 108 -8.40 -7.80 1.13
N ASN A 109 -9.30 -7.47 2.05
CA ASN A 109 -9.38 -8.17 3.32
C ASN A 109 -9.66 -9.65 3.13
N ARG A 110 -10.61 -9.99 2.24
CA ARG A 110 -10.92 -11.39 1.96
C ARG A 110 -9.75 -12.12 1.33
N TYR A 111 -9.05 -11.44 0.44
CA TYR A 111 -7.88 -12.04 -0.19
C TYR A 111 -6.81 -12.37 0.84
N LEU A 112 -6.52 -11.42 1.73
CA LEU A 112 -5.50 -11.63 2.76
C LEU A 112 -5.90 -12.71 3.75
N GLU A 113 -7.18 -12.77 4.11
CA GLU A 113 -7.68 -13.85 4.98
C GLU A 113 -7.51 -15.21 4.33
N ALA A 114 -7.78 -15.30 3.03
CA ALA A 114 -7.69 -16.55 2.31
C ALA A 114 -6.27 -17.08 2.24
N ILE A 115 -5.28 -16.20 2.08
CA ILE A 115 -3.89 -16.66 1.98
C ILE A 115 -3.26 -16.96 3.33
N THR A 116 -3.93 -16.64 4.42
CA THR A 116 -3.42 -16.92 5.77
C THR A 116 -3.97 -18.19 6.38
N THR A 117 -4.94 -18.83 5.74
CA THR A 117 -5.53 -20.07 6.26
C THR A 117 -4.95 -21.35 5.61
#